data_2f10143b802411ae89b323d6b83f50be
#
_entry.id   2f10143b802411ae89b323d6b83f50be
#
_cell.length_a   1.000
_cell.length_b   1.000
_cell.length_c   1.000
_cell.angle_alpha   90.00
_cell.angle_beta   90.00
_cell.angle_gamma   90.00
#
_symmetry.space_group_name_H-M   'P 1'
#
loop_
_entity.id
_entity.type
_entity.pdbx_description
1 polymer ?
#
loop_
_entity_poly.entity_id
_entity_poly.type
_entity_poly.pdbx_seq_one_letter_code
_entity_poly.pdbx_strand_id
1 'polypeptide(L)'
;MSLLSYNELCELAEQGVIREINGDQINGASIDVRLGNTIIVETCDNLNREQYVDIQKRTNFPQKVIELGNEYHLAPGEFILAHTMEKFYLPDDIVAEFKLKSSGARSGLDNALATFCDQNWHDSVLTLELRNNLRHTHIILRPGMFIGQMIFYRTEPVPHEKSYAVRGRYNEDSSVQQVKL
;
A
#
# COMPACT_ATOMS: atom_id res chain seq x y z
N MET A 1 -5.82 -9.21 -20.89
CA MET A 1 -5.02 -8.90 -19.68
C MET A 1 -3.86 -9.88 -19.61
N SER A 2 -2.63 -9.39 -19.54
CA SER A 2 -1.40 -10.21 -19.44
C SER A 2 -0.51 -9.70 -18.30
N LEU A 3 0.08 -10.63 -17.56
CA LEU A 3 1.11 -10.34 -16.57
C LEU A 3 2.34 -9.78 -17.28
N LEU A 4 2.96 -8.73 -16.73
CA LEU A 4 4.18 -8.16 -17.29
C LEU A 4 5.40 -9.02 -16.96
N SER A 5 6.23 -9.19 -17.99
CA SER A 5 7.52 -9.85 -17.91
C SER A 5 8.61 -8.95 -17.32
N TYR A 6 9.78 -9.51 -17.00
CA TYR A 6 10.94 -8.76 -16.49
C TYR A 6 11.30 -7.56 -17.38
N ASN A 7 11.37 -7.75 -18.71
CA ASN A 7 11.74 -6.67 -19.62
C ASN A 7 10.70 -5.55 -19.63
N GLU A 8 9.41 -5.88 -19.63
CA GLU A 8 8.34 -4.88 -19.55
C GLU A 8 8.35 -4.14 -18.22
N LEU A 9 8.72 -4.78 -17.11
CA LEU A 9 8.89 -4.13 -15.81
C LEU A 9 10.07 -3.15 -15.81
N CYS A 10 11.18 -3.50 -16.48
CA CYS A 10 12.29 -2.58 -16.67
C CYS A 10 11.86 -1.35 -17.50
N GLU A 11 11.10 -1.55 -18.58
CA GLU A 11 10.56 -0.47 -19.40
C GLU A 11 9.63 0.47 -18.60
N LEU A 12 8.74 -0.10 -17.77
CA LEU A 12 7.88 0.70 -16.88
C LEU A 12 8.69 1.56 -15.90
N ALA A 13 9.76 0.99 -15.35
CA ALA A 13 10.64 1.71 -14.43
C ALA A 13 11.38 2.86 -15.14
N GLU A 14 11.90 2.63 -16.35
CA GLU A 14 12.57 3.63 -17.20
C GLU A 14 11.61 4.75 -17.61
N GLN A 15 10.35 4.44 -17.87
CA GLN A 15 9.29 5.40 -18.17
C GLN A 15 8.84 6.21 -16.94
N GLY A 16 9.31 5.87 -15.75
CA GLY A 16 8.95 6.55 -14.51
C GLY A 16 7.53 6.25 -14.00
N VAL A 17 6.96 5.12 -14.44
CA VAL A 17 5.66 4.62 -13.93
C VAL A 17 5.76 4.26 -12.45
N ILE A 18 6.96 3.89 -12.01
CA ILE A 18 7.28 3.68 -10.60
C ILE A 18 8.53 4.50 -10.30
N ARG A 19 8.46 5.33 -9.26
CA ARG A 19 9.58 6.15 -8.81
C ARG A 19 10.13 5.67 -7.48
N GLU A 20 11.32 6.13 -7.12
CA GLU A 20 12.04 5.79 -5.89
C GLU A 20 12.50 4.32 -5.83
N ILE A 21 12.63 3.65 -7.00
CA ILE A 21 13.14 2.28 -7.09
C ILE A 21 14.59 2.24 -7.61
N ASN A 22 15.25 1.11 -7.39
CA ASN A 22 16.51 0.75 -8.01
C ASN A 22 16.37 -0.63 -8.71
N GLY A 23 17.35 -0.98 -9.56
CA GLY A 23 17.30 -2.19 -10.37
C GLY A 23 17.17 -3.49 -9.56
N ASP A 24 17.67 -3.52 -8.33
CA ASP A 24 17.62 -4.71 -7.47
C ASP A 24 16.20 -5.04 -6.97
N GLN A 25 15.25 -4.12 -7.13
CA GLN A 25 13.84 -4.32 -6.77
C GLN A 25 13.04 -5.03 -7.87
N ILE A 26 13.55 -5.09 -9.11
CA ILE A 26 12.84 -5.68 -10.23
C ILE A 26 13.12 -7.19 -10.28
N ASN A 27 12.06 -7.97 -10.08
CA ASN A 27 12.07 -9.43 -10.15
C ASN A 27 11.53 -9.91 -11.51
N GLY A 28 11.49 -11.23 -11.73
CA GLY A 28 11.03 -11.82 -12.99
C GLY A 28 9.61 -11.46 -13.42
N ALA A 29 8.70 -11.14 -12.47
CA ALA A 29 7.31 -10.80 -12.75
C ALA A 29 6.68 -9.85 -11.69
N SER A 30 7.51 -9.18 -10.90
CA SER A 30 7.06 -8.25 -9.85
C SER A 30 8.14 -7.23 -9.53
N ILE A 31 7.77 -6.15 -8.86
CA ILE A 31 8.69 -5.16 -8.32
C ILE A 31 8.52 -5.13 -6.80
N ASP A 32 9.60 -5.35 -6.08
CA ASP A 32 9.62 -5.24 -4.62
C ASP A 32 9.39 -3.79 -4.18
N VAL A 33 8.62 -3.60 -3.12
CA VAL A 33 8.34 -2.29 -2.55
C VAL A 33 8.71 -2.24 -1.08
N ARG A 34 9.09 -1.04 -0.63
CA ARG A 34 9.61 -0.79 0.72
C ARG A 34 8.57 -0.08 1.57
N LEU A 35 8.62 -0.34 2.87
CA LEU A 35 7.79 0.34 3.87
C LEU A 35 8.24 1.80 4.02
N GLY A 36 7.31 2.72 3.95
CA GLY A 36 7.51 4.14 4.22
C GLY A 36 7.80 4.43 5.70
N ASN A 37 7.95 5.69 6.03
CA ASN A 37 8.34 6.13 7.38
C ASN A 37 7.17 6.64 8.24
N THR A 38 5.95 6.62 7.73
CA THR A 38 4.78 7.17 8.43
C THR A 38 3.68 6.12 8.52
N ILE A 39 3.07 6.00 9.68
CA ILE A 39 1.93 5.11 9.91
C ILE A 39 0.78 5.85 10.60
N ILE A 40 -0.42 5.30 10.49
CA ILE A 40 -1.58 5.70 11.26
C ILE A 40 -1.96 4.53 12.17
N VAL A 41 -2.09 4.81 13.46
CA VAL A 41 -2.48 3.82 14.47
C VAL A 41 -3.79 4.20 15.12
N GLU A 42 -4.58 3.19 15.51
CA GLU A 42 -5.79 3.39 16.30
C GLU A 42 -5.43 3.95 17.69
N THR A 43 -6.25 4.90 18.17
CA THR A 43 -6.15 5.41 19.53
C THR A 43 -7.42 5.09 20.30
N CYS A 44 -7.28 4.86 21.58
CA CYS A 44 -8.41 4.66 22.48
C CYS A 44 -8.62 5.92 23.31
N ASP A 45 -9.45 6.85 22.82
CA ASP A 45 -9.67 8.14 23.49
C ASP A 45 -10.67 8.05 24.65
N ASN A 46 -11.44 6.96 24.76
CA ASN A 46 -12.47 6.82 25.79
C ASN A 46 -12.83 5.36 26.08
N LEU A 47 -12.22 4.76 27.08
CA LEU A 47 -12.45 3.36 27.49
C LEU A 47 -13.90 3.04 27.88
N ASN A 48 -14.75 4.06 28.10
CA ASN A 48 -16.11 3.91 28.61
C ASN A 48 -17.21 4.16 27.57
N ARG A 49 -16.86 4.37 26.30
CA ARG A 49 -17.83 4.56 25.20
C ARG A 49 -17.54 3.61 24.06
N GLU A 50 -18.58 2.94 23.59
CA GLU A 50 -18.52 2.22 22.32
C GLU A 50 -18.22 3.20 21.18
N GLN A 51 -17.28 2.84 20.32
CA GLN A 51 -16.90 3.63 19.16
C GLN A 51 -17.25 2.83 17.90
N TYR A 52 -17.73 3.51 16.89
CA TYR A 52 -18.21 2.88 15.65
C TYR A 52 -17.57 3.53 14.44
N VAL A 53 -17.14 2.70 13.49
CA VAL A 53 -16.79 3.12 12.13
C VAL A 53 -17.98 2.84 11.23
N ASP A 54 -18.52 3.86 10.60
CA ASP A 54 -19.57 3.74 9.59
C ASP A 54 -18.95 3.78 8.20
N ILE A 55 -18.82 2.62 7.56
CA ILE A 55 -18.19 2.46 6.25
C ILE A 55 -18.99 3.24 5.17
N GLN A 56 -20.30 3.28 5.26
CA GLN A 56 -21.15 4.00 4.29
C GLN A 56 -20.94 5.52 4.39
N LYS A 57 -20.82 6.04 5.61
CA LYS A 57 -20.54 7.46 5.87
C LYS A 57 -19.05 7.79 5.84
N ARG A 58 -18.18 6.78 5.66
CA ARG A 58 -16.73 6.91 5.60
C ARG A 58 -16.13 7.58 6.82
N THR A 59 -16.64 7.26 8.00
CA THR A 59 -16.03 7.75 9.23
C THR A 59 -14.72 7.01 9.50
N ASN A 60 -13.76 7.73 10.07
CA ASN A 60 -12.50 7.13 10.48
C ASN A 60 -12.59 6.64 11.93
N PHE A 61 -11.79 5.63 12.29
CA PHE A 61 -11.56 5.27 13.70
C PHE A 61 -10.72 6.37 14.39
N PRO A 62 -10.80 6.52 15.72
CA PRO A 62 -9.90 7.41 16.46
C PRO A 62 -8.46 7.00 16.22
N GLN A 63 -7.62 7.95 15.80
CA GLN A 63 -6.30 7.62 15.28
C GLN A 63 -5.28 8.73 15.48
N LYS A 64 -4.01 8.38 15.41
CA LYS A 64 -2.91 9.31 15.34
C LYS A 64 -1.91 8.92 14.25
N VAL A 65 -1.26 9.91 13.67
CA VAL A 65 -0.14 9.75 12.76
C VAL A 65 1.14 9.62 13.58
N ILE A 66 2.00 8.66 13.23
CA ILE A 66 3.30 8.43 13.84
C ILE A 66 4.36 8.40 12.75
N GLU A 67 5.41 9.20 12.89
CA GLU A 67 6.64 9.00 12.13
C GLU A 67 7.45 7.88 12.78
N LEU A 68 7.80 6.89 11.97
CA LEU A 68 8.65 5.79 12.41
C LEU A 68 10.09 6.32 12.61
N GLY A 69 10.64 6.09 13.78
CA GLY A 69 12.07 6.24 14.01
C GLY A 69 12.85 5.08 13.37
N ASN A 70 13.65 4.38 14.16
CA ASN A 70 14.40 3.21 13.67
C ASN A 70 13.50 1.99 13.44
N GLU A 71 12.49 1.81 14.29
CA GLU A 71 11.58 0.66 14.22
C GLU A 71 10.24 0.94 14.94
N TYR A 72 9.22 0.16 14.58
CA TYR A 72 7.92 0.08 15.23
C TYR A 72 7.61 -1.36 15.64
N HIS A 73 7.12 -1.54 16.86
CA HIS A 73 6.73 -2.85 17.38
C HIS A 73 5.23 -3.03 17.25
N LEU A 74 4.81 -3.62 16.14
CA LEU A 74 3.41 -3.94 15.87
C LEU A 74 2.93 -5.02 16.85
N ALA A 75 2.05 -4.64 17.76
CA ALA A 75 1.57 -5.51 18.83
C ALA A 75 0.68 -6.66 18.29
N PRO A 76 0.53 -7.76 19.06
CA PRO A 76 -0.40 -8.83 18.70
C PRO A 76 -1.82 -8.32 18.45
N GLY A 77 -2.36 -8.62 17.27
CA GLY A 77 -3.71 -8.22 16.84
C GLY A 77 -3.85 -6.76 16.40
N GLU A 78 -2.81 -5.94 16.54
CA GLU A 78 -2.83 -4.53 16.14
C GLU A 78 -2.98 -4.38 14.63
N PHE A 79 -3.81 -3.41 14.24
CA PHE A 79 -4.01 -2.93 12.87
C PHE A 79 -3.45 -1.53 12.72
N ILE A 80 -2.73 -1.29 11.62
CA ILE A 80 -2.19 0.02 11.26
C ILE A 80 -2.41 0.30 9.77
N LEU A 81 -2.48 1.58 9.42
CA LEU A 81 -2.26 2.01 8.05
C LEU A 81 -0.79 2.41 7.89
N ALA A 82 -0.16 1.93 6.84
CA ALA A 82 1.21 2.27 6.46
C ALA A 82 1.23 2.69 4.98
N HIS A 83 2.42 2.92 4.40
CA HIS A 83 2.51 3.22 2.97
C HIS A 83 3.82 2.68 2.37
N THR A 84 3.86 2.59 1.04
CA THR A 84 5.10 2.31 0.29
C THR A 84 6.00 3.54 0.23
N MET A 85 7.31 3.34 0.12
CA MET A 85 8.21 4.45 -0.24
C MET A 85 8.04 4.84 -1.70
N GLU A 86 7.82 3.86 -2.54
CA GLU A 86 7.68 4.01 -3.98
C GLU A 86 6.40 4.77 -4.32
N LYS A 87 6.49 5.65 -5.33
CA LYS A 87 5.36 6.36 -5.93
C LYS A 87 5.01 5.77 -7.29
N PHE A 88 3.74 5.76 -7.61
CA PHE A 88 3.16 5.12 -8.78
C PHE A 88 2.48 6.13 -9.71
N TYR A 89 2.60 5.88 -11.03
CA TYR A 89 2.05 6.69 -12.12
C TYR A 89 1.51 5.76 -13.20
N LEU A 90 0.46 4.99 -12.88
CA LEU A 90 -0.08 3.97 -13.78
C LEU A 90 -0.68 4.62 -15.05
N PRO A 91 -0.31 4.17 -16.25
CA PRO A 91 -0.95 4.59 -17.49
C PRO A 91 -2.36 3.99 -17.63
N ASP A 92 -3.05 4.33 -18.70
CA ASP A 92 -4.44 3.94 -18.94
C ASP A 92 -4.63 2.47 -19.35
N ASP A 93 -3.53 1.76 -19.61
CA ASP A 93 -3.52 0.34 -20.00
C ASP A 93 -2.87 -0.59 -18.98
N ILE A 94 -2.45 -0.07 -17.81
CA ILE A 94 -1.80 -0.85 -16.75
C ILE A 94 -2.60 -0.78 -15.46
N VAL A 95 -2.83 -1.94 -14.86
CA VAL A 95 -3.31 -2.11 -13.49
C VAL A 95 -2.22 -2.79 -12.65
N ALA A 96 -2.27 -2.60 -11.33
CA ALA A 96 -1.33 -3.25 -10.43
C ALA A 96 -2.01 -3.87 -9.22
N GLU A 97 -1.36 -4.84 -8.60
CA GLU A 97 -1.82 -5.50 -7.39
C GLU A 97 -0.66 -5.69 -6.41
N PHE A 98 -0.87 -5.30 -5.15
CA PHE A 98 0.09 -5.52 -4.08
C PHE A 98 -0.06 -6.94 -3.49
N LYS A 99 1.07 -7.57 -3.21
CA LYS A 99 1.17 -8.84 -2.46
C LYS A 99 2.27 -8.71 -1.39
N LEU A 100 2.00 -9.19 -0.19
CA LEU A 100 3.05 -9.33 0.82
C LEU A 100 4.18 -10.25 0.32
N LYS A 101 5.40 -9.99 0.75
CA LYS A 101 6.47 -11.00 0.62
C LYS A 101 6.16 -12.21 1.49
N SER A 102 6.43 -13.40 0.97
CA SER A 102 6.15 -14.65 1.66
C SER A 102 6.82 -14.77 3.05
N SER A 103 7.98 -14.15 3.23
CA SER A 103 8.67 -14.08 4.53
C SER A 103 7.85 -13.30 5.57
N GLY A 104 7.32 -12.13 5.20
CA GLY A 104 6.45 -11.33 6.06
C GLY A 104 5.17 -12.09 6.45
N ALA A 105 4.49 -12.68 5.44
CA ALA A 105 3.28 -13.47 5.69
C ALA A 105 3.54 -14.67 6.62
N ARG A 106 4.66 -15.38 6.44
CA ARG A 106 5.05 -16.50 7.32
C ARG A 106 5.44 -16.05 8.74
N SER A 107 5.81 -14.78 8.90
CA SER A 107 6.07 -14.16 10.21
C SER A 107 4.80 -13.62 10.88
N GLY A 108 3.62 -13.90 10.32
CA GLY A 108 2.34 -13.50 10.90
C GLY A 108 1.86 -12.11 10.50
N LEU A 109 2.59 -11.40 9.63
CA LEU A 109 2.12 -10.15 9.07
C LEU A 109 1.03 -10.42 8.02
N ASP A 110 -0.02 -9.63 8.05
CA ASP A 110 -1.11 -9.65 7.08
C ASP A 110 -1.32 -8.27 6.47
N ASN A 111 -1.92 -8.23 5.28
CA ASN A 111 -2.40 -7.01 4.64
C ASN A 111 -3.84 -7.25 4.19
N ALA A 112 -4.75 -6.33 4.53
CA ALA A 112 -6.13 -6.42 4.08
C ALA A 112 -6.20 -6.45 2.55
N LEU A 113 -7.20 -7.14 1.99
CA LEU A 113 -7.26 -7.47 0.56
C LEU A 113 -7.68 -6.31 -0.37
N ALA A 114 -7.57 -5.05 0.05
CA ALA A 114 -7.82 -3.87 -0.78
C ALA A 114 -6.55 -3.45 -1.55
N THR A 115 -6.01 -4.34 -2.35
CA THR A 115 -4.65 -4.25 -2.93
C THR A 115 -4.62 -3.88 -4.41
N PHE A 116 -5.77 -3.63 -5.04
CA PHE A 116 -5.87 -3.40 -6.48
C PHE A 116 -5.77 -1.92 -6.82
N CYS A 117 -4.90 -1.60 -7.77
CA CYS A 117 -4.65 -0.26 -8.29
C CYS A 117 -5.13 -0.17 -9.74
N ASP A 118 -6.14 0.66 -9.98
CA ASP A 118 -6.74 0.86 -11.29
C ASP A 118 -5.87 1.70 -12.23
N GLN A 119 -6.19 1.67 -13.52
CA GLN A 119 -5.56 2.50 -14.55
C GLN A 119 -5.65 3.99 -14.21
N ASN A 120 -4.60 4.73 -14.53
CA ASN A 120 -4.47 6.17 -14.26
C ASN A 120 -4.47 6.55 -12.77
N TRP A 121 -4.23 5.61 -11.85
CA TRP A 121 -3.85 5.94 -10.48
C TRP A 121 -2.43 6.53 -10.49
N HIS A 122 -2.26 7.75 -9.97
CA HIS A 122 -1.03 8.49 -10.20
C HIS A 122 -0.60 9.37 -9.03
N ASP A 123 0.69 9.69 -9.04
CA ASP A 123 1.45 10.52 -8.09
C ASP A 123 1.20 10.14 -6.63
N SER A 124 1.09 8.84 -6.37
CA SER A 124 0.67 8.33 -5.07
C SER A 124 1.59 7.23 -4.56
N VAL A 125 1.83 7.23 -3.26
CA VAL A 125 2.25 6.05 -2.52
C VAL A 125 1.05 5.14 -2.30
N LEU A 126 1.28 3.82 -2.18
CA LEU A 126 0.21 2.88 -1.85
C LEU A 126 0.04 2.82 -0.32
N THR A 127 -1.18 3.08 0.15
CA THR A 127 -1.53 2.81 1.56
C THR A 127 -1.67 1.30 1.76
N LEU A 128 -1.12 0.80 2.85
CA LEU A 128 -1.09 -0.61 3.25
C LEU A 128 -1.87 -0.78 4.55
N GLU A 129 -2.79 -1.72 4.60
CA GLU A 129 -3.60 -2.07 5.77
C GLU A 129 -2.97 -3.27 6.49
N LEU A 130 -1.95 -3.01 7.32
CA LEU A 130 -1.16 -4.06 7.96
C LEU A 130 -1.73 -4.50 9.29
N ARG A 131 -1.68 -5.81 9.54
CA ARG A 131 -2.10 -6.42 10.81
C ARG A 131 -1.12 -7.49 11.28
N ASN A 132 -0.90 -7.55 12.59
CA ASN A 132 -0.20 -8.65 13.23
C ASN A 132 -1.20 -9.75 13.63
N ASN A 133 -1.16 -10.90 12.95
CA ASN A 133 -2.03 -12.05 13.23
C ASN A 133 -1.49 -12.98 14.33
N LEU A 134 -0.31 -12.69 14.90
CA LEU A 134 0.23 -13.45 16.02
C LEU A 134 -0.51 -13.10 17.32
N ARG A 135 -0.54 -14.05 18.27
CA ARG A 135 -1.27 -13.87 19.54
C ARG A 135 -0.41 -13.33 20.67
N HIS A 136 0.91 -13.53 20.61
CA HIS A 136 1.80 -13.28 21.74
C HIS A 136 3.12 -12.60 21.36
N THR A 137 3.36 -12.38 20.06
CA THR A 137 4.66 -11.90 19.55
C THR A 137 4.47 -10.60 18.77
N HIS A 138 5.28 -9.58 19.06
CA HIS A 138 5.34 -8.36 18.28
C HIS A 138 6.08 -8.59 16.97
N ILE A 139 5.65 -7.91 15.91
CA ILE A 139 6.35 -7.86 14.63
C ILE A 139 7.11 -6.53 14.57
N ILE A 140 8.39 -6.59 14.28
CA ILE A 140 9.21 -5.37 14.13
C ILE A 140 9.12 -4.90 12.69
N LEU A 141 8.65 -3.68 12.51
CA LEU A 141 8.62 -2.97 11.23
C LEU A 141 9.68 -1.88 11.22
N ARG A 142 10.44 -1.76 10.11
CA ARG A 142 11.47 -0.73 9.93
C ARG A 142 11.23 0.02 8.63
N PRO A 143 11.35 1.36 8.62
CA PRO A 143 11.33 2.12 7.39
C PRO A 143 12.36 1.59 6.39
N GLY A 144 12.00 1.51 5.12
CA GLY A 144 12.88 1.03 4.06
C GLY A 144 12.99 -0.49 3.93
N MET A 145 12.41 -1.29 4.85
CA MET A 145 12.39 -2.74 4.70
C MET A 145 11.49 -3.15 3.52
N PHE A 146 11.85 -4.22 2.82
CA PHE A 146 10.96 -4.81 1.81
C PHE A 146 9.73 -5.41 2.47
N ILE A 147 8.57 -4.81 2.20
CA ILE A 147 7.30 -5.20 2.81
C ILE A 147 6.45 -6.08 1.89
N GLY A 148 6.52 -5.85 0.61
CA GLY A 148 5.71 -6.54 -0.39
C GLY A 148 6.29 -6.43 -1.79
N GLN A 149 5.47 -6.76 -2.75
CA GLN A 149 5.77 -6.67 -4.18
C GLN A 149 4.54 -6.23 -4.95
N MET A 150 4.75 -5.43 -5.98
CA MET A 150 3.71 -5.04 -6.93
C MET A 150 3.78 -5.96 -8.16
N ILE A 151 2.63 -6.45 -8.56
CA ILE A 151 2.42 -7.24 -9.77
C ILE A 151 1.65 -6.37 -10.75
N PHE A 152 2.10 -6.29 -12.00
CA PHE A 152 1.52 -5.43 -13.02
C PHE A 152 0.91 -6.24 -14.15
N TYR A 153 -0.21 -5.77 -14.65
CA TYR A 153 -0.93 -6.41 -15.74
C TYR A 153 -1.26 -5.38 -16.81
N ARG A 154 -1.02 -5.75 -18.08
CA ARG A 154 -1.47 -4.98 -19.23
C ARG A 154 -2.91 -5.32 -19.56
N THR A 155 -3.71 -4.29 -19.80
CA THR A 155 -5.12 -4.38 -20.15
C THR A 155 -5.40 -3.57 -21.41
N GLU A 156 -6.63 -3.57 -21.90
CA GLU A 156 -7.09 -2.55 -22.85
C GLU A 156 -7.14 -1.18 -22.14
N PRO A 157 -6.82 -0.08 -22.85
CA PRO A 157 -6.92 1.27 -22.29
C PRO A 157 -8.33 1.57 -21.77
N VAL A 158 -8.42 2.17 -20.59
CA VAL A 158 -9.70 2.59 -20.00
C VAL A 158 -10.14 3.94 -20.59
N PRO A 159 -11.43 4.12 -20.93
CA PRO A 159 -11.95 5.45 -21.28
C PRO A 159 -11.69 6.46 -20.16
N HIS A 160 -11.27 7.68 -20.52
CA HIS A 160 -10.85 8.71 -19.57
C HIS A 160 -11.87 8.93 -18.45
N GLU A 161 -13.16 9.02 -18.76
CA GLU A 161 -14.26 9.25 -17.81
C GLU A 161 -14.51 8.06 -16.85
N LYS A 162 -13.87 6.91 -17.10
CA LYS A 162 -13.91 5.73 -16.24
C LYS A 162 -12.63 5.49 -15.48
N SER A 163 -11.57 6.21 -15.81
CA SER A 163 -10.25 6.07 -15.22
C SER A 163 -10.21 6.50 -13.76
N TYR A 164 -9.21 6.01 -13.03
CA TYR A 164 -9.00 6.39 -11.64
C TYR A 164 -8.63 7.87 -11.48
N ALA A 165 -8.00 8.49 -12.48
CA ALA A 165 -7.72 9.93 -12.48
C ALA A 165 -8.98 10.79 -12.33
N VAL A 166 -10.13 10.32 -12.88
CA VAL A 166 -11.42 11.04 -12.80
C VAL A 166 -12.28 10.56 -11.64
N ARG A 167 -12.28 9.26 -11.35
CA ARG A 167 -13.21 8.63 -10.39
C ARG A 167 -12.60 8.27 -9.05
N GLY A 168 -11.27 8.15 -9.01
CA GLY A 168 -10.52 7.75 -7.82
C GLY A 168 -10.38 8.90 -6.82
N ARG A 169 -10.18 8.53 -5.54
CA ARG A 169 -10.00 9.50 -4.45
C ARG A 169 -8.57 9.60 -3.96
N TYR A 170 -7.76 8.60 -4.27
CA TYR A 170 -6.42 8.45 -3.70
C TYR A 170 -5.33 8.71 -4.75
N ASN A 171 -5.46 9.84 -5.47
CA ASN A 171 -4.41 10.38 -6.32
C ASN A 171 -3.64 11.49 -5.57
N GLU A 172 -2.38 11.70 -5.96
CA GLU A 172 -1.48 12.74 -5.42
C GLU A 172 -1.19 12.58 -3.92
N ASP A 173 -1.21 11.35 -3.43
CA ASP A 173 -0.96 11.04 -2.03
C ASP A 173 0.55 10.82 -1.79
N SER A 174 1.16 11.70 -1.00
CA SER A 174 2.59 11.62 -0.69
C SER A 174 2.92 10.84 0.58
N SER A 175 1.91 10.40 1.33
CA SER A 175 2.03 9.65 2.58
C SER A 175 0.80 8.78 2.78
N VAL A 176 0.81 7.98 3.86
CA VAL A 176 -0.32 7.14 4.29
C VAL A 176 -1.62 7.93 4.39
N GLN A 177 -2.69 7.36 3.89
CA GLN A 177 -4.01 7.99 3.88
C GLN A 177 -5.01 7.23 4.74
N GLN A 178 -5.85 7.99 5.43
CA GLN A 178 -7.09 7.53 6.03
C GLN A 178 -8.22 7.49 4.98
N VAL A 179 -9.40 7.01 5.37
CA VAL A 179 -10.57 7.05 4.48
C VAL A 179 -10.89 8.51 4.11
N LYS A 180 -10.90 8.81 2.80
CA LYS A 180 -11.29 10.13 2.27
C LYS A 180 -12.81 10.22 2.08
N LEU A 181 -13.38 11.38 2.43
CA LEU A 181 -14.81 11.68 2.26
C LEU A 181 -15.22 11.83 0.80
#